data_64538a2cb0358059cf2db148ae7855de
#
_entry.id   64538a2cb0358059cf2db148ae7855de
#
_cell.length_a   1.000
_cell.length_b   1.000
_cell.length_c   1.000
_cell.angle_alpha   90.00
_cell.angle_beta   90.00
_cell.angle_gamma   90.00
#
_symmetry.space_group_name_H-M   'P 1'
#
loop_
_entity.id
_entity.type
_entity.pdbx_description
1 polymer ?
#
loop_
_entity_poly.entity_id
_entity_poly.type
_entity_poly.pdbx_seq_one_letter_code
_entity_poly.pdbx_strand_id
1 'polypeptide(L)'
;MIKISQKTQNDLEFPEVLAQISEHCTTEKGKSKALKAQPFSSFGAVVFGLHQTREHQKSATHESAIPNHGFDVVDGEIKILGVEGSLLELASFRKIKELSFRSNQHLRYFEKYRETFPALFKTTEDVEYTEVLVQEIDEVIDRFGEMRDDASEELGQIRQEINGVRSQINASFAAALSRYKAADFLDD
;
A
#
# COMPACT_ATOMS: atom_id res chain seq x y z
N MET A 1 -36.13 13.16 2.83
CA MET A 1 -34.99 12.55 3.51
C MET A 1 -35.50 11.47 4.46
N ILE A 2 -35.13 10.21 4.25
CA ILE A 2 -35.54 9.08 5.12
C ILE A 2 -34.63 9.11 6.33
N LYS A 3 -35.16 9.25 7.54
CA LYS A 3 -34.42 9.14 8.79
C LYS A 3 -34.82 7.83 9.48
N ILE A 4 -33.86 6.93 9.65
CA ILE A 4 -34.02 5.68 10.38
C ILE A 4 -33.44 5.90 11.78
N SER A 5 -34.25 5.69 12.82
CA SER A 5 -33.83 5.90 14.21
C SER A 5 -32.79 4.83 14.64
N GLN A 6 -31.96 5.14 15.60
CA GLN A 6 -31.03 4.16 16.17
C GLN A 6 -31.78 2.96 16.78
N LYS A 7 -32.93 3.22 17.40
CA LYS A 7 -33.81 2.14 17.91
C LYS A 7 -34.24 1.18 16.80
N THR A 8 -34.67 1.72 15.66
CA THR A 8 -35.07 0.88 14.51
C THR A 8 -33.90 0.08 13.96
N GLN A 9 -32.69 0.68 13.90
CA GLN A 9 -31.51 -0.05 13.48
C GLN A 9 -31.18 -1.20 14.43
N ASN A 10 -31.25 -0.99 15.74
CA ASN A 10 -31.05 -2.03 16.73
C ASN A 10 -32.13 -3.12 16.69
N ASP A 11 -33.42 -2.72 16.56
CA ASP A 11 -34.53 -3.66 16.46
C ASP A 11 -34.44 -4.57 15.21
N LEU A 12 -33.74 -4.10 14.16
CA LEU A 12 -33.45 -4.83 12.92
C LEU A 12 -32.07 -5.51 12.91
N GLU A 13 -31.36 -5.54 14.03
CA GLU A 13 -30.04 -6.15 14.16
C GLU A 13 -29.02 -5.62 13.11
N PHE A 14 -29.17 -4.34 12.71
CA PHE A 14 -28.29 -3.74 11.71
C PHE A 14 -26.80 -3.70 12.12
N PRO A 15 -26.44 -3.42 13.38
CA PRO A 15 -25.06 -3.51 13.84
C PRO A 15 -24.44 -4.91 13.66
N GLU A 16 -25.21 -5.96 13.87
CA GLU A 16 -24.78 -7.36 13.71
C GLU A 16 -24.47 -7.67 12.24
N VAL A 17 -25.31 -7.16 11.33
CA VAL A 17 -25.07 -7.26 9.89
C VAL A 17 -23.79 -6.54 9.50
N LEU A 18 -23.54 -5.33 10.04
CA LEU A 18 -22.29 -4.58 9.79
C LEU A 18 -21.06 -5.32 10.34
N ALA A 19 -21.18 -5.97 11.49
CA ALA A 19 -20.11 -6.80 12.06
C ALA A 19 -19.77 -7.96 11.13
N GLN A 20 -20.76 -8.70 10.64
CA GLN A 20 -20.56 -9.78 9.66
C GLN A 20 -19.93 -9.26 8.37
N ILE A 21 -20.36 -8.13 7.83
CA ILE A 21 -19.73 -7.50 6.64
C ILE A 21 -18.26 -7.17 6.93
N SER A 22 -17.95 -6.66 8.13
CA SER A 22 -16.59 -6.28 8.48
C SER A 22 -15.63 -7.47 8.51
N GLU A 23 -16.09 -8.67 8.88
CA GLU A 23 -15.30 -9.91 8.87
C GLU A 23 -14.85 -10.31 7.46
N HIS A 24 -15.62 -9.94 6.44
CA HIS A 24 -15.27 -10.19 5.04
C HIS A 24 -14.39 -9.10 4.41
N CYS A 25 -14.09 -8.01 5.14
CA CYS A 25 -13.23 -6.95 4.64
C CYS A 25 -11.76 -7.36 4.70
N THR A 26 -11.03 -7.12 3.61
CA THR A 26 -9.61 -7.48 3.46
C THR A 26 -8.65 -6.45 4.07
N THR A 27 -9.13 -5.24 4.37
CA THR A 27 -8.30 -4.15 4.91
C THR A 27 -8.88 -3.59 6.19
N GLU A 28 -8.05 -3.12 7.11
CA GLU A 28 -8.49 -2.46 8.35
C GLU A 28 -9.34 -1.20 8.07
N LYS A 29 -9.00 -0.46 7.00
CA LYS A 29 -9.80 0.68 6.56
C LYS A 29 -11.20 0.25 6.09
N GLY A 30 -11.29 -0.87 5.37
CA GLY A 30 -12.55 -1.49 4.94
C GLY A 30 -13.39 -1.92 6.13
N LYS A 31 -12.81 -2.63 7.09
CA LYS A 31 -13.49 -3.03 8.34
C LYS A 31 -14.05 -1.82 9.09
N SER A 32 -13.23 -0.79 9.28
CA SER A 32 -13.65 0.43 9.96
C SER A 32 -14.79 1.15 9.22
N LYS A 33 -14.77 1.17 7.87
CA LYS A 33 -15.84 1.75 7.08
C LYS A 33 -17.13 0.91 7.16
N ALA A 34 -17.03 -0.41 7.10
CA ALA A 34 -18.17 -1.30 7.24
C ALA A 34 -18.89 -1.09 8.57
N LEU A 35 -18.17 -1.11 9.69
CA LEU A 35 -18.74 -0.90 11.03
C LEU A 35 -19.37 0.49 11.23
N LYS A 36 -18.95 1.49 10.47
CA LYS A 36 -19.47 2.88 10.54
C LYS A 36 -20.52 3.17 9.47
N ALA A 37 -20.87 2.17 8.65
CA ALA A 37 -21.85 2.37 7.60
C ALA A 37 -23.22 2.78 8.19
N GLN A 38 -23.90 3.66 7.47
CA GLN A 38 -25.22 4.15 7.86
C GLN A 38 -26.21 3.86 6.73
N PRO A 39 -27.50 3.67 7.05
CA PRO A 39 -28.52 3.55 6.03
C PRO A 39 -28.55 4.76 5.10
N PHE A 40 -28.71 4.52 3.82
CA PHE A 40 -28.83 5.61 2.84
C PHE A 40 -30.04 6.50 3.12
N SER A 41 -29.88 7.80 2.95
CA SER A 41 -30.91 8.80 3.24
C SER A 41 -31.79 9.15 2.03
N SER A 42 -31.48 8.64 0.83
CA SER A 42 -32.25 8.91 -0.39
C SER A 42 -32.39 7.66 -1.26
N PHE A 43 -33.48 7.60 -2.03
CA PHE A 43 -33.70 6.51 -2.98
C PHE A 43 -32.58 6.39 -4.03
N GLY A 44 -32.12 7.53 -4.57
CA GLY A 44 -31.02 7.53 -5.55
C GLY A 44 -29.74 6.92 -5.00
N ALA A 45 -29.38 7.21 -3.74
CA ALA A 45 -28.21 6.63 -3.09
C ALA A 45 -28.34 5.11 -2.89
N VAL A 46 -29.55 4.63 -2.52
CA VAL A 46 -29.84 3.18 -2.42
C VAL A 46 -29.64 2.50 -3.78
N VAL A 47 -30.27 3.05 -4.82
CA VAL A 47 -30.18 2.49 -6.18
C VAL A 47 -28.73 2.45 -6.65
N PHE A 48 -27.99 3.53 -6.45
CA PHE A 48 -26.58 3.60 -6.83
C PHE A 48 -25.73 2.56 -6.09
N GLY A 49 -25.91 2.42 -4.76
CA GLY A 49 -25.21 1.39 -3.98
C GLY A 49 -25.55 -0.03 -4.42
N LEU A 50 -26.81 -0.29 -4.79
CA LEU A 50 -27.20 -1.60 -5.35
C LEU A 50 -26.56 -1.87 -6.72
N HIS A 51 -26.43 -0.85 -7.58
CA HIS A 51 -25.70 -0.98 -8.84
C HIS A 51 -24.22 -1.32 -8.61
N GLN A 52 -23.56 -0.60 -7.71
CA GLN A 52 -22.15 -0.90 -7.35
C GLN A 52 -21.99 -2.34 -6.85
N THR A 53 -22.87 -2.81 -5.97
CA THR A 53 -22.84 -4.18 -5.45
C THR A 53 -23.02 -5.21 -6.55
N ARG A 54 -23.98 -5.01 -7.47
CA ARG A 54 -24.21 -5.91 -8.62
C ARG A 54 -23.02 -5.93 -9.57
N GLU A 55 -22.43 -4.79 -9.86
CA GLU A 55 -21.26 -4.71 -10.72
C GLU A 55 -20.08 -5.42 -10.08
N HIS A 56 -19.86 -5.26 -8.76
CA HIS A 56 -18.82 -5.97 -8.05
C HIS A 56 -19.05 -7.49 -8.06
N GLN A 57 -20.27 -7.96 -7.86
CA GLN A 57 -20.61 -9.39 -8.01
C GLN A 57 -20.35 -9.90 -9.42
N LYS A 58 -20.75 -9.12 -10.44
CA LYS A 58 -20.51 -9.45 -11.85
C LYS A 58 -19.01 -9.53 -12.16
N SER A 59 -18.18 -8.69 -11.54
CA SER A 59 -16.75 -8.69 -11.77
C SER A 59 -16.06 -9.99 -11.32
N ALA A 60 -16.62 -10.68 -10.33
CA ALA A 60 -16.08 -11.98 -9.87
C ALA A 60 -16.16 -13.09 -10.93
N THR A 61 -17.08 -12.97 -11.89
CA THR A 61 -17.27 -13.90 -13.01
C THR A 61 -16.82 -13.34 -14.35
N HIS A 62 -16.26 -12.14 -14.35
CA HIS A 62 -15.76 -11.47 -15.55
C HIS A 62 -14.40 -12.06 -15.96
N GLU A 63 -14.09 -12.06 -17.25
CA GLU A 63 -12.80 -12.57 -17.81
C GLU A 63 -11.57 -11.92 -17.14
N SER A 64 -11.70 -10.68 -16.72
CA SER A 64 -10.67 -9.95 -15.97
C SER A 64 -11.26 -9.54 -14.61
N ALA A 65 -10.79 -10.16 -13.55
CA ALA A 65 -11.19 -9.82 -12.19
C ALA A 65 -10.67 -8.43 -11.78
N ILE A 66 -11.38 -7.80 -10.84
CA ILE A 66 -10.89 -6.56 -10.19
C ILE A 66 -9.52 -6.83 -9.58
N PRO A 67 -8.52 -5.93 -9.78
CA PRO A 67 -7.20 -6.09 -9.19
C PRO A 67 -7.23 -6.25 -7.68
N ASN A 68 -6.19 -6.87 -7.11
CA ASN A 68 -6.06 -7.00 -5.65
C ASN A 68 -6.13 -5.61 -4.99
N HIS A 69 -6.99 -5.48 -3.97
CA HIS A 69 -7.28 -4.24 -3.26
C HIS A 69 -6.80 -4.24 -1.79
N GLY A 70 -5.98 -5.23 -1.41
CA GLY A 70 -5.36 -5.25 -0.08
C GLY A 70 -4.27 -4.18 0.03
N PHE A 71 -4.30 -3.35 1.07
CA PHE A 71 -3.30 -2.34 1.38
C PHE A 71 -3.24 -2.05 2.88
N ASP A 72 -2.09 -1.58 3.34
CA ASP A 72 -1.90 -1.12 4.71
C ASP A 72 -2.46 0.29 4.89
N VAL A 73 -2.92 0.59 6.11
CA VAL A 73 -3.38 1.95 6.45
C VAL A 73 -2.18 2.89 6.48
N VAL A 74 -2.28 4.01 5.76
CA VAL A 74 -1.24 5.05 5.64
C VAL A 74 -1.67 6.42 6.18
N ASP A 75 -2.78 6.48 6.92
CA ASP A 75 -3.31 7.74 7.47
C ASP A 75 -2.30 8.43 8.41
N GLY A 76 -1.49 7.67 9.13
CA GLY A 76 -0.42 8.17 10.00
C GLY A 76 0.72 8.78 9.20
N GLU A 77 1.18 8.06 8.20
CA GLU A 77 2.25 8.46 7.29
C GLU A 77 1.91 9.75 6.54
N ILE A 78 0.68 9.85 6.01
CA ILE A 78 0.20 11.07 5.33
C ILE A 78 0.17 12.28 6.28
N LYS A 79 -0.22 12.08 7.55
CA LYS A 79 -0.19 13.16 8.54
C LYS A 79 1.23 13.65 8.84
N ILE A 80 2.19 12.71 8.93
CA ILE A 80 3.61 13.05 9.15
C ILE A 80 4.15 13.83 7.96
N LEU A 81 3.86 13.45 6.73
CA LEU A 81 4.25 14.19 5.52
C LEU A 81 3.74 15.62 5.48
N GLY A 82 2.62 15.91 6.14
CA GLY A 82 2.08 17.27 6.29
C GLY A 82 2.85 18.15 7.27
N VAL A 83 3.85 17.64 7.98
CA VAL A 83 4.65 18.38 8.98
C VAL A 83 6.01 18.71 8.40
N GLU A 84 6.32 19.99 8.28
CA GLU A 84 7.61 20.47 7.77
C GLU A 84 8.79 19.95 8.62
N GLY A 85 9.84 19.44 7.96
CA GLY A 85 11.01 18.86 8.61
C GLY A 85 10.81 17.47 9.21
N SER A 86 9.64 16.86 9.03
CA SER A 86 9.42 15.49 9.46
C SER A 86 10.16 14.48 8.56
N LEU A 87 10.46 13.31 9.11
CA LEU A 87 11.10 12.22 8.41
C LEU A 87 10.19 10.99 8.45
N LEU A 88 10.12 10.28 7.34
CA LEU A 88 9.46 8.97 7.25
C LEU A 88 10.50 7.85 7.19
N GLU A 89 10.20 6.73 7.82
CA GLU A 89 10.98 5.51 7.69
C GLU A 89 10.78 4.86 6.31
N LEU A 90 11.76 4.07 5.85
CA LEU A 90 11.68 3.34 4.57
C LEU A 90 10.41 2.47 4.47
N ALA A 91 10.03 1.83 5.57
CA ALA A 91 8.81 1.02 5.64
C ALA A 91 7.54 1.82 5.32
N SER A 92 7.49 3.09 5.70
CA SER A 92 6.37 4.00 5.42
C SER A 92 6.28 4.34 3.93
N PHE A 93 7.40 4.59 3.26
CA PHE A 93 7.45 4.80 1.81
C PHE A 93 6.98 3.56 1.04
N ARG A 94 7.34 2.35 1.50
CA ARG A 94 6.84 1.11 0.89
C ARG A 94 5.31 0.99 0.94
N LYS A 95 4.69 1.30 2.07
CA LYS A 95 3.23 1.29 2.21
C LYS A 95 2.57 2.32 1.29
N ILE A 96 3.10 3.54 1.23
CA ILE A 96 2.60 4.61 0.37
C ILE A 96 2.71 4.19 -1.11
N LYS A 97 3.87 3.67 -1.51
CA LYS A 97 4.09 3.15 -2.86
C LYS A 97 3.10 2.04 -3.23
N GLU A 98 2.92 1.06 -2.35
CA GLU A 98 2.00 -0.06 -2.57
C GLU A 98 0.56 0.43 -2.72
N LEU A 99 0.10 1.34 -1.86
CA LEU A 99 -1.23 1.95 -1.99
C LEU A 99 -1.38 2.70 -3.31
N SER A 100 -0.40 3.54 -3.68
CA SER A 100 -0.39 4.29 -4.92
C SER A 100 -0.41 3.38 -6.15
N PHE A 101 0.42 2.34 -6.16
CA PHE A 101 0.46 1.36 -7.23
C PHE A 101 -0.89 0.65 -7.42
N ARG A 102 -1.50 0.19 -6.32
CA ARG A 102 -2.82 -0.46 -6.37
C ARG A 102 -3.92 0.49 -6.79
N SER A 103 -3.90 1.72 -6.30
CA SER A 103 -4.83 2.77 -6.72
C SER A 103 -4.77 2.98 -8.23
N ASN A 104 -3.56 3.16 -8.79
CA ASN A 104 -3.35 3.31 -10.23
C ASN A 104 -3.83 2.08 -11.02
N GLN A 105 -3.64 0.87 -10.51
CA GLN A 105 -4.18 -0.35 -11.15
C GLN A 105 -5.71 -0.35 -11.20
N HIS A 106 -6.39 0.07 -10.12
CA HIS A 106 -7.85 0.17 -10.08
C HIS A 106 -8.37 1.24 -11.02
N LEU A 107 -7.74 2.42 -11.07
CA LEU A 107 -8.10 3.49 -11.99
C LEU A 107 -8.07 3.00 -13.45
N ARG A 108 -6.95 2.38 -13.86
CA ARG A 108 -6.81 1.81 -15.22
C ARG A 108 -7.84 0.71 -15.49
N TYR A 109 -8.11 -0.14 -14.50
CA TYR A 109 -9.09 -1.21 -14.64
C TYR A 109 -10.50 -0.65 -14.87
N PHE A 110 -10.96 0.26 -14.02
CA PHE A 110 -12.31 0.83 -14.14
C PHE A 110 -12.45 1.73 -15.36
N GLU A 111 -11.41 2.44 -15.77
CA GLU A 111 -11.43 3.19 -17.02
C GLU A 111 -11.55 2.27 -18.23
N LYS A 112 -10.80 1.17 -18.28
CA LYS A 112 -10.89 0.16 -19.35
C LYS A 112 -12.28 -0.48 -19.44
N TYR A 113 -12.90 -0.74 -18.30
CA TYR A 113 -14.21 -1.42 -18.21
C TYR A 113 -15.36 -0.47 -17.83
N ARG A 114 -15.24 0.82 -18.11
CA ARG A 114 -16.22 1.85 -17.74
C ARG A 114 -17.64 1.59 -18.25
N GLU A 115 -17.78 0.96 -19.41
CA GLU A 115 -19.08 0.60 -19.97
C GLU A 115 -19.67 -0.66 -19.32
N THR A 116 -18.81 -1.54 -18.82
CA THR A 116 -19.21 -2.78 -18.14
C THR A 116 -19.56 -2.56 -16.68
N PHE A 117 -18.85 -1.64 -16.02
CA PHE A 117 -18.95 -1.31 -14.59
C PHE A 117 -19.11 0.20 -14.36
N PRO A 118 -20.14 0.85 -14.91
CA PRO A 118 -20.27 2.31 -14.86
C PRO A 118 -20.46 2.86 -13.44
N ALA A 119 -21.14 2.14 -12.54
CA ALA A 119 -21.32 2.60 -11.17
C ALA A 119 -20.06 2.48 -10.32
N LEU A 120 -19.19 1.50 -10.60
CA LEU A 120 -17.89 1.41 -9.98
C LEU A 120 -16.91 2.44 -10.58
N PHE A 121 -16.89 2.60 -11.91
CA PHE A 121 -16.09 3.64 -12.57
C PHE A 121 -16.39 5.02 -12.00
N LYS A 122 -17.64 5.37 -11.79
CA LYS A 122 -18.03 6.65 -11.21
C LYS A 122 -17.43 6.95 -9.84
N THR A 123 -17.00 5.94 -9.08
CA THR A 123 -16.31 6.16 -7.81
C THR A 123 -14.84 6.57 -7.97
N THR A 124 -14.30 6.48 -9.17
CA THR A 124 -12.91 6.80 -9.50
C THR A 124 -12.75 8.09 -10.29
N GLU A 125 -13.84 8.73 -10.73
CA GLU A 125 -13.80 9.93 -11.60
C GLU A 125 -13.01 11.11 -10.99
N ASP A 126 -13.05 11.26 -9.66
CA ASP A 126 -12.37 12.34 -8.94
C ASP A 126 -10.99 11.92 -8.38
N VAL A 127 -10.49 10.76 -8.78
CA VAL A 127 -9.20 10.24 -8.26
C VAL A 127 -8.12 10.37 -9.32
N GLU A 128 -7.02 11.03 -8.96
CA GLU A 128 -5.90 11.24 -9.86
C GLU A 128 -4.90 10.07 -9.81
N TYR A 129 -4.19 9.87 -10.92
CA TYR A 129 -3.06 8.94 -10.98
C TYR A 129 -1.88 9.44 -10.16
N THR A 130 -1.24 8.53 -9.44
CA THR A 130 -0.05 8.81 -8.61
C THR A 130 1.19 8.09 -9.15
N GLU A 131 1.33 7.98 -10.48
CA GLU A 131 2.43 7.25 -11.12
C GLU A 131 3.78 7.89 -10.86
N VAL A 132 3.84 9.22 -10.89
CA VAL A 132 5.07 9.99 -10.60
C VAL A 132 5.58 9.69 -9.20
N LEU A 133 4.68 9.63 -8.20
CA LEU A 133 5.05 9.28 -6.83
C LEU A 133 5.67 7.87 -6.73
N VAL A 134 5.10 6.91 -7.47
CA VAL A 134 5.66 5.55 -7.51
C VAL A 134 7.05 5.55 -8.12
N GLN A 135 7.26 6.29 -9.22
CA GLN A 135 8.55 6.39 -9.89
C GLN A 135 9.61 7.05 -8.98
N GLU A 136 9.30 8.19 -8.36
CA GLU A 136 10.20 8.88 -7.43
C GLU A 136 10.62 8.00 -6.25
N ILE A 137 9.68 7.20 -5.70
CA ILE A 137 10.03 6.25 -4.64
C ILE A 137 10.93 5.13 -5.19
N ASP A 138 10.70 4.64 -6.42
CA ASP A 138 11.51 3.60 -7.05
C ASP A 138 12.95 4.06 -7.37
N GLU A 139 13.19 5.34 -7.54
CA GLU A 139 14.53 5.91 -7.70
C GLU A 139 15.35 5.84 -6.40
N VAL A 140 14.68 5.86 -5.24
CA VAL A 140 15.33 5.89 -3.93
C VAL A 140 15.34 4.52 -3.25
N ILE A 141 14.25 3.74 -3.43
CA ILE A 141 14.01 2.47 -2.74
C ILE A 141 13.94 1.33 -3.75
N ASP A 142 14.72 0.29 -3.51
CA ASP A 142 14.74 -0.88 -4.37
C ASP A 142 13.51 -1.80 -4.17
N ARG A 143 13.44 -2.87 -4.96
CA ARG A 143 12.36 -3.87 -4.89
C ARG A 143 12.28 -4.65 -3.57
N PHE A 144 13.36 -4.64 -2.77
CA PHE A 144 13.40 -5.29 -1.47
C PHE A 144 12.99 -4.33 -0.34
N GLY A 145 12.84 -3.04 -0.65
CA GLY A 145 12.48 -2.00 0.27
C GLY A 145 13.65 -1.40 1.02
N GLU A 146 14.86 -1.61 0.51
CA GLU A 146 16.09 -1.02 1.00
C GLU A 146 16.43 0.24 0.20
N MET A 147 17.18 1.15 0.83
CA MET A 147 17.66 2.34 0.13
C MET A 147 18.70 1.94 -0.91
N ARG A 148 18.48 2.34 -2.15
CA ARG A 148 19.41 2.06 -3.26
C ARG A 148 20.76 2.70 -3.01
N ASP A 149 21.82 2.03 -3.42
CA ASP A 149 23.19 2.53 -3.29
C ASP A 149 23.43 3.81 -4.12
N ASP A 150 22.65 3.97 -5.18
CA ASP A 150 22.69 5.09 -6.12
C ASP A 150 21.52 6.09 -5.91
N ALA A 151 20.85 6.05 -4.76
CA ALA A 151 19.74 6.95 -4.42
C ALA A 151 20.18 8.43 -4.39
N SER A 152 21.44 8.71 -4.13
CA SER A 152 22.09 9.99 -4.38
C SER A 152 23.56 9.77 -4.74
N GLU A 153 24.16 10.73 -5.45
CA GLU A 153 25.58 10.67 -5.82
C GLU A 153 26.48 10.59 -4.57
N GLU A 154 26.19 11.37 -3.55
CA GLU A 154 26.90 11.38 -2.28
C GLU A 154 26.83 10.03 -1.56
N LEU A 155 25.64 9.43 -1.49
CA LEU A 155 25.45 8.10 -0.88
C LEU A 155 26.24 7.04 -1.65
N GLY A 156 26.25 7.09 -2.97
CA GLY A 156 27.01 6.19 -3.83
C GLY A 156 28.52 6.27 -3.55
N GLN A 157 29.07 7.48 -3.43
CA GLN A 157 30.48 7.70 -3.08
C GLN A 157 30.81 7.13 -1.69
N ILE A 158 30.03 7.46 -0.66
CA ILE A 158 30.22 6.96 0.70
C ILE A 158 30.19 5.41 0.74
N ARG A 159 29.26 4.77 0.03
CA ARG A 159 29.19 3.32 -0.01
C ARG A 159 30.36 2.68 -0.74
N GLN A 160 30.86 3.30 -1.80
CA GLN A 160 32.10 2.86 -2.47
C GLN A 160 33.33 2.94 -1.53
N GLU A 161 33.45 4.03 -0.78
CA GLU A 161 34.52 4.19 0.21
C GLU A 161 34.46 3.13 1.31
N ILE A 162 33.25 2.89 1.86
CA ILE A 162 33.02 1.84 2.88
C ILE A 162 33.45 0.47 2.33
N ASN A 163 33.03 0.13 1.11
CA ASN A 163 33.36 -1.14 0.48
C ASN A 163 34.87 -1.27 0.21
N GLY A 164 35.53 -0.17 -0.18
CA GLY A 164 36.97 -0.10 -0.31
C GLY A 164 37.72 -0.41 1.00
N VAL A 165 37.32 0.26 2.08
CA VAL A 165 37.87 0.03 3.43
C VAL A 165 37.61 -1.40 3.91
N ARG A 166 36.41 -1.95 3.73
CA ARG A 166 36.14 -3.35 4.06
C ARG A 166 36.99 -4.33 3.32
N SER A 167 37.25 -4.11 2.03
CA SER A 167 38.11 -4.94 1.22
C SER A 167 39.54 -4.89 1.72
N GLN A 168 40.07 -3.72 2.10
CA GLN A 168 41.39 -3.57 2.68
C GLN A 168 41.56 -4.29 4.03
N ILE A 169 40.52 -4.18 4.90
CA ILE A 169 40.49 -4.90 6.18
C ILE A 169 40.56 -6.41 5.94
N ASN A 170 39.73 -6.93 5.04
CA ASN A 170 39.70 -8.36 4.72
C ASN A 170 41.04 -8.85 4.15
N ALA A 171 41.64 -8.09 3.25
CA ALA A 171 42.96 -8.42 2.70
C ALA A 171 44.04 -8.40 3.78
N SER A 172 44.03 -7.40 4.66
CA SER A 172 44.97 -7.29 5.78
C SER A 172 44.80 -8.45 6.76
N PHE A 173 43.56 -8.82 7.06
CA PHE A 173 43.25 -9.97 7.94
C PHE A 173 43.73 -11.29 7.31
N ALA A 174 43.44 -11.51 6.02
CA ALA A 174 43.92 -12.70 5.30
C ALA A 174 45.45 -12.80 5.25
N ALA A 175 46.13 -11.68 5.04
CA ALA A 175 47.58 -11.62 5.06
C ALA A 175 48.15 -11.91 6.46
N ALA A 176 47.52 -11.37 7.52
CA ALA A 176 47.93 -11.68 8.90
C ALA A 176 47.71 -13.18 9.22
N LEU A 177 46.55 -13.72 8.86
CA LEU A 177 46.23 -15.14 9.05
C LEU A 177 47.25 -16.06 8.35
N SER A 178 47.58 -15.75 7.10
CA SER A 178 48.65 -16.47 6.35
C SER A 178 49.97 -16.43 7.03
N ARG A 179 50.39 -15.30 7.60
CA ARG A 179 51.66 -15.19 8.33
C ARG A 179 51.68 -16.05 9.60
N TYR A 180 50.57 -16.07 10.36
CA TYR A 180 50.43 -16.86 11.58
C TYR A 180 50.37 -18.36 11.29
N LYS A 181 49.71 -18.76 10.19
CA LYS A 181 49.73 -20.15 9.72
C LYS A 181 51.15 -20.58 9.27
N ALA A 182 51.83 -19.75 8.52
CA ALA A 182 53.23 -20.04 8.08
C ALA A 182 54.24 -20.08 9.21
N ALA A 183 53.95 -19.45 10.35
CA ALA A 183 54.75 -19.46 11.55
C ALA A 183 54.37 -20.58 12.56
N ASP A 184 53.44 -21.48 12.19
CA ASP A 184 52.97 -22.61 12.99
C ASP A 184 52.30 -22.20 14.32
N PHE A 185 51.73 -20.98 14.34
CA PHE A 185 50.98 -20.48 15.52
C PHE A 185 49.49 -20.80 15.49
N LEU A 186 48.95 -21.37 14.40
CA LEU A 186 47.57 -21.75 14.25
C LEU A 186 47.49 -23.18 13.70
N ASP A 187 46.73 -24.02 14.36
CA ASP A 187 46.32 -25.34 13.86
C ASP A 187 45.36 -25.18 12.69
N ASP A 188 45.32 -26.17 11.77
CA ASP A 188 44.45 -26.18 10.58
C ASP A 188 42.97 -26.18 10.90
#